data_ccd15f3892b9e4a218ba0ae9ffd619d1
#
_entry.id   ccd15f3892b9e4a218ba0ae9ffd619d1
#
_cell.length_a   1.000
_cell.length_b   1.000
_cell.length_c   1.000
_cell.angle_alpha   90.00
_cell.angle_beta   90.00
_cell.angle_gamma   90.00
#
_symmetry.space_group_name_H-M   'P 1'
#
loop_
_entity.id
_entity.type
_entity.pdbx_description
1 polymer ?
#
loop_
_entity_poly.entity_id
_entity_poly.type
_entity_poly.pdbx_seq_one_letter_code
_entity_poly.pdbx_strand_id
1 'polypeptide(L)'
;MKLINKNINVITMKYPSSWHKALWREGLVSGNGKIGANVYGGTKRESMLINHSALWTGTECNPLPDISGSLTKTRQAMDNRDFNTANWILTNALTESGYNNERGYPLPLAELNMSFTGFTGFSDYLRAVNMETGEVSSQFREKDVWVKKDLFVSRKDDMILLRIQADKPFLDAVFSLDVPTATDSSDKTYQYVKEHSRTEIDSNIIIYKSLNTNKKPYGAAVKIESADGDIKNIENRINVNCASDILIKIKVFVNGCPDKDKLKFENNSYEYYLNRHIPLHSALYHSAELNLFENNDLSNEELMLKAYSGKSPNELIEKLWRYGRYLFISGSSKDGFPFSMYGLWCGDYKAVWSHNMANENIQMMYWHTNIGNLEELNKALLDYYISRLDSFEECAKKLYGCNGIFIPAGTTPNMPLPCQLVPVIINWTGAAGWLAQHYYKYYSYTGDSEYLHS
;
A
#
# COMPACT_ATOMS: atom_id res chain seq x y z
N MET A 1 -20.78 21.73 8.28
CA MET A 1 -20.44 20.58 7.42
C MET A 1 -20.40 19.34 8.32
N LYS A 2 -21.35 18.42 8.27
CA LYS A 2 -21.36 17.23 9.14
C LYS A 2 -21.04 16.02 8.30
N LEU A 3 -19.96 15.28 8.61
CA LEU A 3 -19.77 13.93 8.11
C LEU A 3 -20.92 13.06 8.64
N ILE A 4 -21.63 12.39 7.72
CA ILE A 4 -22.80 11.58 8.06
C ILE A 4 -22.32 10.28 8.70
N ASN A 5 -22.52 10.14 9.99
CA ASN A 5 -22.06 9.01 10.81
C ASN A 5 -22.86 7.70 10.59
N LYS A 6 -23.84 7.68 9.69
CA LYS A 6 -24.85 6.61 9.57
C LYS A 6 -24.90 5.92 8.21
N ASN A 7 -23.83 6.04 7.38
CA ASN A 7 -23.76 5.38 6.09
C ASN A 7 -22.97 4.07 6.21
N ILE A 8 -23.54 2.95 5.75
CA ILE A 8 -22.89 1.64 5.73
C ILE A 8 -21.58 1.66 4.92
N ASN A 9 -21.47 2.56 3.93
CA ASN A 9 -20.29 2.76 3.10
C ASN A 9 -19.23 3.67 3.74
N VAL A 10 -19.45 4.14 4.97
CA VAL A 10 -18.52 5.04 5.66
C VAL A 10 -18.03 4.42 6.96
N ILE A 11 -16.70 4.37 7.10
CA ILE A 11 -16.06 4.04 8.37
C ILE A 11 -15.59 5.31 9.03
N THR A 12 -15.86 5.46 10.33
CA THR A 12 -15.53 6.66 11.11
C THR A 12 -14.67 6.33 12.32
N MET A 13 -13.85 7.28 12.75
CA MET A 13 -13.08 7.25 13.99
C MET A 13 -13.11 8.62 14.67
N LYS A 14 -13.25 8.63 15.99
CA LYS A 14 -13.39 9.85 16.80
C LYS A 14 -12.06 10.40 17.33
N TYR A 15 -10.94 9.89 16.84
CA TYR A 15 -9.59 10.28 17.26
C TYR A 15 -8.59 10.19 16.08
N PRO A 16 -7.52 11.02 16.10
CA PRO A 16 -6.41 10.88 15.13
C PRO A 16 -5.58 9.63 15.42
N SER A 17 -4.66 9.28 14.51
CA SER A 17 -3.68 8.22 14.76
C SER A 17 -2.85 8.53 16.00
N SER A 18 -2.68 7.53 16.87
CA SER A 18 -2.07 7.66 18.20
C SER A 18 -0.86 6.78 18.44
N TRP A 19 -0.55 5.85 17.55
CA TRP A 19 0.58 4.94 17.71
C TRP A 19 1.92 5.69 17.65
N HIS A 20 2.63 5.67 18.78
CA HIS A 20 3.96 6.28 18.86
C HIS A 20 4.93 5.65 17.85
N LYS A 21 5.63 6.47 17.06
CA LYS A 21 6.58 6.09 16.01
C LYS A 21 6.02 5.23 14.86
N ALA A 22 4.77 4.86 14.89
CA ALA A 22 4.14 4.03 13.86
C ALA A 22 2.71 4.50 13.54
N LEU A 23 2.52 5.81 13.40
CA LEU A 23 1.23 6.44 13.11
C LEU A 23 0.54 5.85 11.87
N TRP A 24 1.31 5.38 10.90
CA TRP A 24 0.82 4.77 9.67
C TRP A 24 -0.10 3.55 9.91
N ARG A 25 0.04 2.87 11.05
CA ARG A 25 -0.77 1.69 11.39
C ARG A 25 -2.24 2.01 11.71
N GLU A 26 -2.51 3.22 12.16
CA GLU A 26 -3.87 3.71 12.43
C GLU A 26 -4.34 4.77 11.44
N GLY A 27 -3.53 5.08 10.43
CA GLY A 27 -3.88 6.03 9.40
C GLY A 27 -5.07 5.55 8.55
N LEU A 28 -5.78 6.49 7.96
CA LEU A 28 -6.80 6.21 6.97
C LEU A 28 -6.18 6.27 5.58
N VAL A 29 -6.54 5.31 4.75
CA VAL A 29 -5.86 5.03 3.49
C VAL A 29 -6.72 5.32 2.27
N SER A 30 -6.10 5.84 1.22
CA SER A 30 -6.66 5.94 -0.13
C SER A 30 -5.65 5.42 -1.15
N GLY A 31 -6.13 4.96 -2.32
CA GLY A 31 -5.25 4.44 -3.34
C GLY A 31 -5.95 4.15 -4.66
N ASN A 32 -5.15 4.00 -5.73
CA ASN A 32 -5.61 3.65 -7.07
C ASN A 32 -5.01 2.36 -7.63
N GLY A 33 -4.35 1.58 -6.75
CA GLY A 33 -3.63 0.35 -7.09
C GLY A 33 -2.17 0.54 -7.50
N LYS A 34 -1.76 1.78 -7.77
CA LYS A 34 -0.36 2.16 -8.07
C LYS A 34 0.21 3.08 -7.00
N ILE A 35 -0.52 4.15 -6.68
CA ILE A 35 -0.18 5.15 -5.68
C ILE A 35 -1.04 4.94 -4.46
N GLY A 36 -0.44 4.96 -3.28
CA GLY A 36 -1.09 4.92 -1.98
C GLY A 36 -0.82 6.17 -1.18
N ALA A 37 -1.85 6.67 -0.49
CA ALA A 37 -1.75 7.74 0.50
C ALA A 37 -2.32 7.25 1.82
N ASN A 38 -1.62 7.54 2.91
CA ASN A 38 -2.03 7.20 4.27
C ASN A 38 -1.95 8.46 5.13
N VAL A 39 -3.10 8.95 5.63
CA VAL A 39 -3.20 10.16 6.45
C VAL A 39 -3.53 9.84 7.89
N TYR A 40 -2.92 10.57 8.81
CA TYR A 40 -2.99 10.25 10.23
C TYR A 40 -4.10 10.99 10.97
N GLY A 41 -4.66 12.02 10.35
CA GLY A 41 -5.78 12.81 10.90
C GLY A 41 -5.35 13.78 12.00
N GLY A 42 -4.09 14.17 12.05
CA GLY A 42 -3.57 15.14 13.01
C GLY A 42 -4.21 16.53 12.84
N THR A 43 -4.41 17.25 13.93
CA THR A 43 -5.04 18.57 13.90
C THR A 43 -4.04 19.69 13.80
N LYS A 44 -3.10 19.81 14.74
CA LYS A 44 -2.03 20.81 14.76
C LYS A 44 -0.85 20.44 13.86
N ARG A 45 -0.53 19.15 13.81
CA ARG A 45 0.47 18.57 12.91
C ARG A 45 -0.18 17.39 12.21
N GLU A 46 -0.06 17.36 10.92
CA GLU A 46 -0.54 16.29 10.07
C GLU A 46 0.61 15.74 9.25
N SER A 47 0.67 14.44 9.09
CA SER A 47 1.58 13.81 8.15
C SER A 47 0.80 12.87 7.23
N MET A 48 1.24 12.82 5.99
CA MET A 48 0.72 11.90 4.99
C MET A 48 1.87 11.10 4.39
N LEU A 49 1.82 9.79 4.58
CA LEU A 49 2.74 8.87 3.95
C LEU A 49 2.33 8.61 2.50
N ILE A 50 3.27 8.67 1.59
CA ILE A 50 3.10 8.39 0.17
C ILE A 50 3.85 7.13 -0.20
N ASN A 51 3.18 6.20 -0.90
CA ASN A 51 3.75 4.95 -1.38
C ASN A 51 3.46 4.75 -2.88
N HIS A 52 4.23 3.85 -3.50
CA HIS A 52 4.00 3.39 -4.86
C HIS A 52 4.25 1.89 -4.97
N SER A 53 3.36 1.15 -5.63
CA SER A 53 3.41 -0.32 -5.74
C SER A 53 4.70 -0.86 -6.37
N ALA A 54 5.33 -0.10 -7.26
CA ALA A 54 6.57 -0.49 -7.93
C ALA A 54 7.84 -0.07 -7.17
N LEU A 55 7.74 0.62 -6.03
CA LEU A 55 8.89 1.08 -5.27
C LEU A 55 9.27 0.08 -4.18
N TRP A 56 10.26 -0.76 -4.49
CA TRP A 56 10.80 -1.78 -3.59
C TRP A 56 12.30 -1.57 -3.44
N THR A 57 12.85 -1.88 -2.26
CA THR A 57 14.29 -1.84 -2.04
C THR A 57 14.99 -2.73 -3.05
N GLY A 58 16.12 -2.26 -3.56
CA GLY A 58 16.95 -3.05 -4.46
C GLY A 58 17.61 -4.20 -3.71
N THR A 59 17.66 -5.34 -4.36
CA THR A 59 18.36 -6.53 -3.88
C THR A 59 19.27 -7.05 -4.97
N GLU A 60 20.40 -7.60 -4.59
CA GLU A 60 21.25 -8.37 -5.51
C GLU A 60 20.62 -9.75 -5.69
N CYS A 61 20.47 -10.17 -6.94
CA CYS A 61 19.98 -11.51 -7.28
C CYS A 61 21.17 -12.37 -7.68
N ASN A 62 21.71 -13.11 -6.72
CA ASN A 62 22.77 -14.07 -6.99
C ASN A 62 22.20 -15.31 -7.67
N PRO A 63 22.93 -15.92 -8.62
CA PRO A 63 22.50 -17.13 -9.30
C PRO A 63 22.23 -18.26 -8.31
N LEU A 64 21.13 -18.99 -8.52
CA LEU A 64 20.83 -20.16 -7.72
C LEU A 64 21.85 -21.27 -7.97
N PRO A 65 22.54 -21.82 -6.95
CA PRO A 65 23.43 -22.96 -7.12
C PRO A 65 22.66 -24.25 -7.39
N ASP A 66 23.25 -25.17 -8.13
CA ASP A 66 22.69 -26.52 -8.30
C ASP A 66 23.02 -27.37 -7.07
N ILE A 67 21.99 -27.61 -6.25
CA ILE A 67 22.04 -28.45 -5.06
C ILE A 67 21.18 -29.73 -5.24
N SER A 68 20.72 -30.01 -6.45
CA SER A 68 19.80 -31.11 -6.73
C SER A 68 20.29 -32.48 -6.26
N GLY A 69 21.62 -32.70 -6.25
CA GLY A 69 22.23 -33.91 -5.70
C GLY A 69 21.95 -34.14 -4.20
N SER A 70 21.58 -33.08 -3.45
CA SER A 70 21.23 -33.18 -2.03
C SER A 70 19.87 -33.83 -1.78
N LEU A 71 19.00 -33.89 -2.80
CA LEU A 71 17.67 -34.49 -2.67
C LEU A 71 17.72 -35.98 -2.34
N THR A 72 18.71 -36.71 -2.89
CA THR A 72 18.89 -38.13 -2.57
C THR A 72 19.18 -38.34 -1.08
N LYS A 73 20.04 -37.51 -0.51
CA LYS A 73 20.35 -37.55 0.95
C LYS A 73 19.12 -37.18 1.79
N THR A 74 18.33 -36.22 1.33
CA THR A 74 17.08 -35.83 1.99
C THR A 74 16.10 -37.02 2.04
N ARG A 75 15.92 -37.72 0.91
CA ARG A 75 15.04 -38.91 0.83
C ARG A 75 15.55 -40.03 1.73
N GLN A 76 16.84 -40.32 1.72
CA GLN A 76 17.42 -41.34 2.62
C GLN A 76 17.18 -41.04 4.11
N ALA A 77 17.35 -39.77 4.51
CA ALA A 77 17.07 -39.37 5.88
C ALA A 77 15.57 -39.51 6.21
N MET A 78 14.68 -39.18 5.28
CA MET A 78 13.24 -39.42 5.45
C MET A 78 12.88 -40.88 5.58
N ASP A 79 13.45 -41.79 4.74
CA ASP A 79 13.25 -43.23 4.79
C ASP A 79 13.71 -43.80 6.13
N ASN A 80 14.80 -43.25 6.69
CA ASN A 80 15.29 -43.61 8.01
C ASN A 80 14.52 -42.92 9.16
N ARG A 81 13.45 -42.17 8.85
CA ARG A 81 12.66 -41.37 9.80
C ARG A 81 13.46 -40.33 10.58
N ASP A 82 14.61 -39.91 10.07
CA ASP A 82 15.38 -38.80 10.59
C ASP A 82 14.89 -37.48 9.96
N PHE A 83 13.70 -37.07 10.36
CA PHE A 83 13.04 -35.88 9.83
C PHE A 83 13.79 -34.60 10.20
N ASN A 84 14.48 -34.55 11.32
CA ASN A 84 15.29 -33.39 11.71
C ASN A 84 16.43 -33.16 10.73
N THR A 85 17.22 -34.18 10.42
CA THR A 85 18.28 -34.07 9.41
C THR A 85 17.70 -33.78 8.03
N ALA A 86 16.67 -34.52 7.60
CA ALA A 86 16.03 -34.33 6.30
C ALA A 86 15.58 -32.87 6.07
N ASN A 87 15.01 -32.25 7.10
CA ASN A 87 14.51 -30.89 7.06
C ASN A 87 15.59 -29.83 6.73
N TRP A 88 16.82 -30.06 7.16
CA TRP A 88 17.91 -29.07 7.02
C TRP A 88 18.81 -29.29 5.78
N ILE A 89 18.81 -30.44 5.16
CA ILE A 89 19.77 -30.79 4.08
C ILE A 89 19.79 -29.77 2.94
N LEU A 90 18.63 -29.42 2.39
CA LEU A 90 18.56 -28.47 1.26
C LEU A 90 18.95 -27.05 1.69
N THR A 91 18.47 -26.63 2.85
CA THR A 91 18.82 -25.30 3.41
C THR A 91 20.32 -25.17 3.67
N ASN A 92 20.95 -26.20 4.26
CA ASN A 92 22.36 -26.22 4.53
C ASN A 92 23.18 -26.24 3.23
N ALA A 93 22.76 -27.02 2.22
CA ALA A 93 23.41 -27.06 0.93
C ALA A 93 23.43 -25.69 0.22
N LEU A 94 22.33 -24.93 0.30
CA LEU A 94 22.29 -23.55 -0.20
C LEU A 94 23.25 -22.64 0.58
N THR A 95 23.25 -22.73 1.90
CA THR A 95 24.11 -21.90 2.77
C THR A 95 25.60 -22.23 2.56
N GLU A 96 25.96 -23.50 2.48
CA GLU A 96 27.32 -23.97 2.24
C GLU A 96 27.86 -23.59 0.86
N SER A 97 26.96 -23.45 -0.13
CA SER A 97 27.32 -22.92 -1.47
C SER A 97 27.51 -21.40 -1.50
N GLY A 98 27.35 -20.70 -0.38
CA GLY A 98 27.44 -19.24 -0.27
C GLY A 98 26.23 -18.49 -0.81
N TYR A 99 25.11 -19.18 -1.06
CA TYR A 99 23.88 -18.55 -1.51
C TYR A 99 23.22 -17.75 -0.38
N ASN A 100 22.95 -16.47 -0.61
CA ASN A 100 22.48 -15.55 0.42
C ASN A 100 21.56 -14.45 -0.13
N ASN A 101 20.73 -14.76 -1.12
CA ASN A 101 19.79 -13.77 -1.64
C ASN A 101 18.87 -13.22 -0.51
N GLU A 102 18.77 -11.91 -0.47
CA GLU A 102 17.86 -11.22 0.43
C GLU A 102 16.60 -10.77 -0.31
N ARG A 103 15.49 -10.74 0.40
CA ARG A 103 14.23 -10.21 -0.14
C ARG A 103 14.25 -8.68 -0.20
N GLY A 104 13.53 -8.10 -1.17
CA GLY A 104 13.20 -6.69 -1.16
C GLY A 104 12.06 -6.37 -0.16
N TYR A 105 11.92 -5.09 0.14
CA TYR A 105 10.84 -4.55 0.97
C TYR A 105 10.14 -3.42 0.24
N PRO A 106 8.82 -3.22 0.43
CA PRO A 106 8.18 -1.98 -0.02
C PRO A 106 8.90 -0.79 0.61
N LEU A 107 9.33 0.16 -0.22
CA LEU A 107 10.03 1.35 0.25
C LEU A 107 9.03 2.51 0.39
N PRO A 108 8.86 3.09 1.59
CA PRO A 108 8.10 4.32 1.76
C PRO A 108 8.70 5.44 0.90
N LEU A 109 7.86 6.15 0.10
CA LEU A 109 8.36 7.04 -0.93
C LEU A 109 8.70 8.44 -0.42
N ALA A 110 7.75 9.10 0.20
CA ALA A 110 7.88 10.44 0.76
C ALA A 110 6.83 10.66 1.86
N GLU A 111 7.07 11.63 2.73
CA GLU A 111 6.12 12.07 3.75
C GLU A 111 5.83 13.57 3.60
N LEU A 112 4.58 13.92 3.30
CA LEU A 112 4.13 15.30 3.31
C LEU A 112 3.78 15.70 4.74
N ASN A 113 4.54 16.63 5.31
CA ASN A 113 4.32 17.18 6.64
C ASN A 113 3.62 18.53 6.55
N MET A 114 2.60 18.71 7.40
CA MET A 114 1.80 19.92 7.50
C MET A 114 1.74 20.37 8.95
N SER A 115 2.04 21.65 9.21
CA SER A 115 1.93 22.25 10.54
C SER A 115 1.01 23.45 10.48
N PHE A 116 0.03 23.51 11.39
CA PHE A 116 -0.91 24.62 11.47
C PHE A 116 -0.54 25.53 12.65
N THR A 117 -0.13 26.76 12.34
CA THR A 117 0.25 27.76 13.34
C THR A 117 -0.98 28.29 14.06
N GLY A 118 -0.88 28.52 15.35
CA GLY A 118 -2.00 29.06 16.15
C GLY A 118 -3.07 28.05 16.56
N PHE A 119 -2.98 26.79 16.10
CA PHE A 119 -3.86 25.72 16.57
C PHE A 119 -3.44 25.27 17.97
N THR A 120 -4.38 25.30 18.90
CA THR A 120 -4.12 25.07 20.34
C THR A 120 -4.85 23.86 20.92
N GLY A 121 -5.97 23.50 20.31
CA GLY A 121 -6.77 22.35 20.72
C GLY A 121 -7.83 22.07 19.68
N PHE A 122 -8.67 21.06 19.92
CA PHE A 122 -9.77 20.74 19.03
C PHE A 122 -10.97 20.14 19.79
N SER A 123 -12.14 20.30 19.20
CA SER A 123 -13.37 19.61 19.58
C SER A 123 -14.07 19.04 18.35
N ASP A 124 -15.12 18.26 18.56
CA ASP A 124 -15.99 17.74 17.51
C ASP A 124 -15.21 16.99 16.40
N TYR A 125 -14.17 16.26 16.81
CA TYR A 125 -13.28 15.55 15.89
C TYR A 125 -13.95 14.30 15.31
N LEU A 126 -13.80 14.16 13.99
CA LEU A 126 -14.17 12.94 13.26
C LEU A 126 -13.26 12.76 12.06
N ARG A 127 -12.75 11.56 11.83
CA ARG A 127 -12.15 11.16 10.56
C ARG A 127 -12.91 9.99 9.96
N ALA A 128 -12.95 9.92 8.65
CA ALA A 128 -13.76 8.95 7.94
C ALA A 128 -13.10 8.48 6.63
N VAL A 129 -13.46 7.28 6.21
CA VAL A 129 -13.26 6.77 4.85
C VAL A 129 -14.64 6.56 4.23
N ASN A 130 -14.90 7.22 3.11
CA ASN A 130 -16.01 6.88 2.24
C ASN A 130 -15.54 5.82 1.23
N MET A 131 -15.93 4.58 1.47
CA MET A 131 -15.48 3.42 0.69
C MET A 131 -16.01 3.41 -0.75
N GLU A 132 -17.15 4.08 -0.98
CA GLU A 132 -17.79 4.21 -2.29
C GLU A 132 -17.07 5.19 -3.21
N THR A 133 -16.58 6.30 -2.65
CA THR A 133 -15.87 7.34 -3.41
C THR A 133 -14.35 7.27 -3.30
N GLY A 134 -13.82 6.46 -2.38
CA GLY A 134 -12.38 6.39 -2.13
C GLY A 134 -11.81 7.60 -1.39
N GLU A 135 -12.67 8.53 -0.92
CA GLU A 135 -12.26 9.71 -0.17
C GLU A 135 -12.00 9.41 1.30
N VAL A 136 -10.91 9.97 1.80
CA VAL A 136 -10.58 10.03 3.23
C VAL A 136 -10.78 11.45 3.70
N SER A 137 -11.49 11.62 4.81
CA SER A 137 -11.79 12.92 5.39
C SER A 137 -11.40 12.99 6.85
N SER A 138 -10.99 14.18 7.32
CA SER A 138 -10.98 14.52 8.74
C SER A 138 -11.58 15.90 8.94
N GLN A 139 -12.38 16.04 9.99
CA GLN A 139 -12.96 17.31 10.38
C GLN A 139 -12.86 17.52 11.88
N PHE A 140 -12.70 18.74 12.29
CA PHE A 140 -12.67 19.13 13.69
C PHE A 140 -12.95 20.62 13.84
N ARG A 141 -13.14 21.03 15.06
CA ARG A 141 -13.36 22.43 15.41
C ARG A 141 -12.15 22.94 16.20
N GLU A 142 -11.47 23.97 15.69
CA GLU A 142 -10.45 24.72 16.39
C GLU A 142 -11.06 26.06 16.84
N LYS A 143 -11.24 26.23 18.16
CA LYS A 143 -12.02 27.36 18.70
C LYS A 143 -13.45 27.37 18.11
N ASP A 144 -13.78 28.40 17.35
CA ASP A 144 -15.05 28.60 16.67
C ASP A 144 -15.01 28.32 15.15
N VAL A 145 -13.88 27.81 14.64
CA VAL A 145 -13.65 27.54 13.22
C VAL A 145 -13.73 26.06 12.92
N TRP A 146 -14.55 25.67 11.96
CA TRP A 146 -14.53 24.35 11.39
C TRP A 146 -13.39 24.19 10.38
N VAL A 147 -12.59 23.14 10.55
CA VAL A 147 -11.55 22.74 9.62
C VAL A 147 -11.90 21.35 9.08
N LYS A 148 -11.80 21.19 7.77
CA LYS A 148 -11.99 19.92 7.07
C LYS A 148 -10.83 19.65 6.13
N LYS A 149 -10.38 18.40 6.08
CA LYS A 149 -9.39 17.90 5.13
C LYS A 149 -10.02 16.74 4.38
N ASP A 150 -9.98 16.77 3.06
CA ASP A 150 -10.48 15.71 2.18
C ASP A 150 -9.36 15.27 1.23
N LEU A 151 -9.17 13.96 1.11
CA LEU A 151 -8.11 13.36 0.30
C LEU A 151 -8.66 12.18 -0.51
N PHE A 152 -8.19 12.06 -1.75
CA PHE A 152 -8.30 10.82 -2.52
C PHE A 152 -7.10 10.65 -3.47
N VAL A 153 -6.88 9.42 -3.92
CA VAL A 153 -5.91 9.10 -4.99
C VAL A 153 -6.68 8.84 -6.28
N SER A 154 -6.48 9.71 -7.28
CA SER A 154 -7.23 9.63 -8.54
C SER A 154 -6.86 8.38 -9.33
N ARG A 155 -7.89 7.57 -9.70
CA ARG A 155 -7.75 6.43 -10.63
C ARG A 155 -7.58 6.87 -12.08
N LYS A 156 -8.01 8.09 -12.41
CA LYS A 156 -7.96 8.62 -13.77
C LYS A 156 -6.68 9.38 -14.06
N ASP A 157 -6.17 10.10 -13.05
CA ASP A 157 -5.13 11.11 -13.27
C ASP A 157 -3.78 10.72 -12.62
N ASP A 158 -3.72 9.57 -11.94
CA ASP A 158 -2.52 9.07 -11.22
C ASP A 158 -1.88 10.15 -10.32
N MET A 159 -2.72 10.81 -9.53
CA MET A 159 -2.34 11.89 -8.59
C MET A 159 -3.03 11.71 -7.25
N ILE A 160 -2.39 12.23 -6.19
CA ILE A 160 -3.04 12.44 -4.90
C ILE A 160 -3.58 13.87 -4.87
N LEU A 161 -4.83 14.02 -4.47
CA LEU A 161 -5.50 15.30 -4.25
C LEU A 161 -5.83 15.42 -2.77
N LEU A 162 -5.39 16.50 -2.14
CA LEU A 162 -5.74 16.85 -0.76
C LEU A 162 -6.25 18.28 -0.74
N ARG A 163 -7.43 18.49 -0.16
CA ARG A 163 -8.01 19.82 0.08
C ARG A 163 -8.16 20.07 1.57
N ILE A 164 -7.77 21.25 2.00
CA ILE A 164 -7.91 21.70 3.39
C ILE A 164 -8.78 22.94 3.38
N GLN A 165 -9.90 22.91 4.10
CA GLN A 165 -10.87 24.00 4.15
C GLN A 165 -11.15 24.43 5.59
N ALA A 166 -11.35 25.74 5.74
CA ALA A 166 -11.90 26.34 6.94
C ALA A 166 -13.13 27.19 6.57
N ASP A 167 -14.05 27.39 7.50
CA ASP A 167 -15.26 28.18 7.26
C ASP A 167 -15.02 29.71 7.22
N LYS A 168 -13.79 30.13 7.49
CA LYS A 168 -13.29 31.51 7.32
C LYS A 168 -11.77 31.51 7.08
N PRO A 169 -11.17 32.60 6.57
CA PRO A 169 -9.71 32.74 6.45
C PRO A 169 -9.02 32.61 7.81
N PHE A 170 -8.47 31.42 8.10
CA PHE A 170 -7.93 31.06 9.41
C PHE A 170 -6.70 30.15 9.32
N LEU A 171 -6.46 29.55 8.15
CA LEU A 171 -5.40 28.57 7.99
C LEU A 171 -4.06 29.27 7.80
N ASP A 172 -3.20 29.16 8.81
CA ASP A 172 -1.76 29.44 8.71
C ASP A 172 -1.04 28.09 8.72
N ALA A 173 -0.57 27.65 7.56
CA ALA A 173 -0.02 26.31 7.35
C ALA A 173 1.38 26.34 6.76
N VAL A 174 2.23 25.44 7.23
CA VAL A 174 3.59 25.20 6.72
C VAL A 174 3.66 23.79 6.17
N PHE A 175 4.14 23.68 4.95
CA PHE A 175 4.27 22.40 4.22
C PHE A 175 5.73 22.07 3.97
N SER A 176 6.13 20.82 4.22
CA SER A 176 7.40 20.24 3.79
C SER A 176 7.20 18.83 3.25
N LEU A 177 8.11 18.41 2.39
CA LEU A 177 8.12 17.07 1.82
C LEU A 177 9.45 16.41 2.16
N ASP A 178 9.40 15.37 2.96
CA ASP A 178 10.56 14.82 3.64
C ASP A 178 10.68 13.30 3.42
N VAL A 179 11.79 12.74 3.88
CA VAL A 179 11.98 11.29 4.01
C VAL A 179 10.96 10.75 5.01
N PRO A 180 10.23 9.67 4.69
CA PRO A 180 9.28 9.08 5.61
C PRO A 180 9.92 8.70 6.95
N THR A 181 9.23 9.04 8.03
CA THR A 181 9.69 8.79 9.38
C THR A 181 9.82 7.28 9.64
N ALA A 182 11.01 6.82 10.00
CA ALA A 182 11.26 5.43 10.30
C ALA A 182 10.81 5.06 11.73
N THR A 183 10.19 3.89 11.88
CA THR A 183 9.91 3.29 13.19
C THR A 183 11.22 2.96 13.93
N ASP A 184 12.23 2.46 13.20
CA ASP A 184 13.59 2.27 13.66
C ASP A 184 14.56 3.19 12.90
N SER A 185 15.05 4.23 13.57
CA SER A 185 15.98 5.18 12.98
C SER A 185 17.38 4.62 12.70
N SER A 186 17.71 3.44 13.20
CA SER A 186 18.99 2.75 12.93
C SER A 186 18.93 1.88 11.68
N ASP A 187 17.77 1.73 11.03
CA ASP A 187 17.64 0.94 9.82
C ASP A 187 18.55 1.47 8.70
N LYS A 188 19.35 0.57 8.12
CA LYS A 188 20.35 0.93 7.09
C LYS A 188 19.70 1.49 5.82
N THR A 189 18.52 1.00 5.43
CA THR A 189 17.80 1.50 4.27
C THR A 189 17.30 2.91 4.52
N TYR A 190 16.76 3.18 5.72
CA TYR A 190 16.36 4.53 6.11
C TYR A 190 17.54 5.50 6.07
N GLN A 191 18.69 5.13 6.66
CA GLN A 191 19.88 5.97 6.66
C GLN A 191 20.37 6.24 5.23
N TYR A 192 20.43 5.20 4.38
CA TYR A 192 20.80 5.36 2.97
C TYR A 192 19.87 6.33 2.24
N VAL A 193 18.55 6.15 2.37
CA VAL A 193 17.56 7.04 1.75
C VAL A 193 17.71 8.47 2.24
N LYS A 194 17.91 8.66 3.55
CA LYS A 194 18.08 9.99 4.16
C LYS A 194 19.31 10.72 3.62
N GLU A 195 20.43 10.03 3.46
CA GLU A 195 21.67 10.60 2.91
C GLU A 195 21.54 10.99 1.44
N HIS A 196 20.69 10.28 0.67
CA HIS A 196 20.52 10.50 -0.77
C HIS A 196 19.28 11.30 -1.13
N SER A 197 18.56 11.83 -0.14
CA SER A 197 17.37 12.63 -0.35
C SER A 197 17.66 14.12 -0.36
N ARG A 198 16.95 14.81 -1.22
CA ARG A 198 16.98 16.29 -1.28
C ARG A 198 15.61 16.83 -1.64
N THR A 199 15.31 17.99 -1.09
CA THR A 199 14.09 18.76 -1.40
C THR A 199 14.48 20.11 -1.95
N GLU A 200 13.83 20.53 -3.01
CA GLU A 200 13.97 21.86 -3.62
C GLU A 200 12.58 22.47 -3.83
N ILE A 201 12.50 23.80 -3.84
CA ILE A 201 11.26 24.53 -4.08
C ILE A 201 11.39 25.34 -5.37
N ASP A 202 10.36 25.23 -6.20
CA ASP A 202 10.17 26.08 -7.38
C ASP A 202 8.78 26.69 -7.33
N SER A 203 8.70 27.99 -7.11
CA SER A 203 7.45 28.73 -6.93
C SER A 203 6.61 28.12 -5.81
N ASN A 204 5.42 27.59 -6.11
CA ASN A 204 4.52 26.91 -5.17
C ASN A 204 4.61 25.39 -5.25
N ILE A 205 5.74 24.84 -5.73
CA ILE A 205 5.96 23.40 -5.89
C ILE A 205 7.13 22.96 -5.03
N ILE A 206 6.92 21.95 -4.20
CA ILE A 206 7.97 21.23 -3.47
C ILE A 206 8.35 20.01 -4.30
N ILE A 207 9.64 19.84 -4.59
CA ILE A 207 10.18 18.73 -5.37
C ILE A 207 11.10 17.91 -4.47
N TYR A 208 10.71 16.66 -4.21
CA TYR A 208 11.50 15.68 -3.47
C TYR A 208 12.12 14.68 -4.43
N LYS A 209 13.43 14.44 -4.27
CA LYS A 209 14.21 13.48 -5.05
C LYS A 209 15.01 12.61 -4.12
N SER A 210 15.09 11.32 -4.41
CA SER A 210 15.88 10.36 -3.65
C SER A 210 16.42 9.23 -4.54
N LEU A 211 17.27 8.39 -3.95
CA LEU A 211 17.78 7.17 -4.57
C LEU A 211 17.34 5.94 -3.77
N ASN A 212 16.89 4.95 -4.48
CA ASN A 212 16.65 3.61 -3.95
C ASN A 212 17.99 2.88 -3.72
N THR A 213 18.02 1.84 -2.91
CA THR A 213 19.22 1.03 -2.64
C THR A 213 19.85 0.42 -3.90
N ASN A 214 19.08 0.22 -4.98
CA ASN A 214 19.58 -0.17 -6.30
C ASN A 214 20.03 1.03 -7.17
N LYS A 215 20.22 2.21 -6.58
CA LYS A 215 20.62 3.46 -7.22
C LYS A 215 19.63 4.02 -8.26
N LYS A 216 18.44 3.45 -8.41
CA LYS A 216 17.41 4.02 -9.27
C LYS A 216 16.76 5.22 -8.60
N PRO A 217 16.59 6.35 -9.32
CA PRO A 217 16.00 7.55 -8.75
C PRO A 217 14.48 7.40 -8.59
N TYR A 218 13.94 8.09 -7.59
CA TYR A 218 12.50 8.24 -7.37
C TYR A 218 12.20 9.56 -6.68
N GLY A 219 10.93 9.94 -6.60
CA GLY A 219 10.55 11.19 -5.92
C GLY A 219 9.09 11.53 -6.04
N ALA A 220 8.75 12.73 -5.56
CA ALA A 220 7.42 13.31 -5.65
C ALA A 220 7.49 14.81 -5.89
N ALA A 221 6.45 15.36 -6.50
CA ALA A 221 6.26 16.79 -6.64
C ALA A 221 4.89 17.18 -6.05
N VAL A 222 4.89 18.19 -5.19
CA VAL A 222 3.72 18.68 -4.46
C VAL A 222 3.46 20.12 -4.85
N LYS A 223 2.37 20.40 -5.56
CA LYS A 223 1.92 21.76 -5.85
C LYS A 223 0.90 22.21 -4.82
N ILE A 224 1.08 23.39 -4.25
CA ILE A 224 0.20 24.00 -3.27
C ILE A 224 -0.47 25.22 -3.88
N GLU A 225 -1.79 25.26 -3.84
CA GLU A 225 -2.63 26.33 -4.38
C GLU A 225 -3.58 26.83 -3.28
N SER A 226 -3.82 28.12 -3.24
CA SER A 226 -4.85 28.74 -2.41
C SER A 226 -5.55 29.83 -3.20
N ALA A 227 -6.86 29.95 -3.01
CA ALA A 227 -7.65 31.00 -3.69
C ALA A 227 -7.57 32.36 -2.98
N ASP A 228 -7.33 32.34 -1.67
CA ASP A 228 -7.43 33.53 -0.80
C ASP A 228 -6.25 33.69 0.16
N GLY A 229 -5.38 32.70 0.27
CA GLY A 229 -4.20 32.72 1.14
C GLY A 229 -2.95 33.28 0.45
N ASP A 230 -2.06 33.90 1.24
CA ASP A 230 -0.74 34.37 0.80
C ASP A 230 0.28 33.21 0.88
N ILE A 231 0.87 32.85 -0.27
CA ILE A 231 1.84 31.75 -0.39
C ILE A 231 3.26 32.31 -0.43
N LYS A 232 4.12 31.85 0.48
CA LYS A 232 5.53 32.24 0.57
C LYS A 232 6.44 31.04 0.73
N ASN A 233 7.59 31.09 0.08
CA ASN A 233 8.66 30.13 0.24
C ASN A 233 9.61 30.58 1.34
N ILE A 234 9.88 29.69 2.30
CA ILE A 234 10.85 29.92 3.38
C ILE A 234 11.74 28.69 3.45
N GLU A 235 12.99 28.82 3.05
CA GLU A 235 13.94 27.70 2.95
C GLU A 235 13.38 26.57 2.08
N ASN A 236 13.29 25.36 2.61
CA ASN A 236 12.74 24.16 1.94
C ASN A 236 11.27 23.91 2.31
N ARG A 237 10.48 24.96 2.56
CA ARG A 237 9.08 24.90 3.00
C ARG A 237 8.22 25.92 2.27
N ILE A 238 6.97 25.60 2.11
CA ILE A 238 5.96 26.53 1.62
C ILE A 238 5.04 26.91 2.77
N ASN A 239 4.90 28.20 3.02
CA ASN A 239 3.98 28.76 3.98
C ASN A 239 2.76 29.32 3.26
N VAL A 240 1.58 29.01 3.77
CA VAL A 240 0.30 29.60 3.36
C VAL A 240 -0.28 30.30 4.57
N ASN A 241 -0.64 31.58 4.42
CA ASN A 241 -1.17 32.39 5.52
C ASN A 241 -2.57 32.89 5.20
N CYS A 242 -3.42 32.97 6.23
CA CYS A 242 -4.77 33.50 6.16
C CYS A 242 -5.66 32.86 5.09
N ALA A 243 -5.53 31.56 4.83
CA ALA A 243 -6.34 30.86 3.84
C ALA A 243 -7.63 30.31 4.44
N SER A 244 -8.66 30.21 3.62
CA SER A 244 -9.85 29.39 3.90
C SER A 244 -9.91 28.12 3.06
N ASP A 245 -9.15 28.06 1.96
CA ASP A 245 -9.11 26.91 1.04
C ASP A 245 -7.70 26.70 0.48
N ILE A 246 -7.16 25.51 0.70
CA ILE A 246 -5.84 25.10 0.19
C ILE A 246 -6.01 23.79 -0.57
N LEU A 247 -5.62 23.78 -1.85
CA LEU A 247 -5.59 22.61 -2.70
C LEU A 247 -4.16 22.12 -2.92
N ILE A 248 -3.91 20.86 -2.65
CA ILE A 248 -2.60 20.20 -2.78
C ILE A 248 -2.72 19.09 -3.82
N LYS A 249 -1.86 19.15 -4.85
CA LYS A 249 -1.79 18.19 -5.95
C LYS A 249 -0.42 17.50 -5.92
N ILE A 250 -0.39 16.16 -5.90
CA ILE A 250 0.86 15.40 -5.75
C ILE A 250 1.03 14.43 -6.90
N LYS A 251 2.16 14.51 -7.58
CA LYS A 251 2.62 13.53 -8.57
C LYS A 251 3.79 12.72 -8.01
N VAL A 252 3.79 11.42 -8.34
CA VAL A 252 4.75 10.44 -7.85
C VAL A 252 5.56 9.88 -9.01
N PHE A 253 6.85 9.65 -8.80
CA PHE A 253 7.81 9.19 -9.80
C PHE A 253 8.62 8.02 -9.27
N VAL A 254 8.68 6.93 -10.03
CA VAL A 254 9.48 5.72 -9.74
C VAL A 254 10.34 5.39 -10.95
N ASN A 255 11.59 5.01 -10.73
CA ASN A 255 12.62 4.84 -11.76
C ASN A 255 12.89 6.13 -12.57
N GLY A 256 12.66 7.28 -11.95
CA GLY A 256 12.87 8.61 -12.49
C GLY A 256 12.63 9.65 -11.39
N CYS A 257 13.10 10.88 -11.61
CA CYS A 257 12.83 12.00 -10.71
C CYS A 257 11.90 13.03 -11.35
N PRO A 258 11.19 13.82 -10.55
CA PRO A 258 10.50 15.01 -11.07
C PRO A 258 11.49 15.93 -11.76
N ASP A 259 11.19 16.28 -13.01
CA ASP A 259 11.92 17.27 -13.80
C ASP A 259 11.08 18.55 -13.83
N LYS A 260 11.58 19.62 -13.23
CA LYS A 260 10.83 20.87 -13.08
C LYS A 260 10.39 21.46 -14.43
N ASP A 261 11.19 21.29 -15.49
CA ASP A 261 10.90 21.85 -16.81
C ASP A 261 9.79 21.05 -17.54
N LYS A 262 9.58 19.81 -17.15
CA LYS A 262 8.54 18.91 -17.69
C LYS A 262 7.33 18.74 -16.76
N LEU A 263 7.44 19.23 -15.53
CA LEU A 263 6.41 19.08 -14.52
C LEU A 263 5.23 20.00 -14.81
N LYS A 264 4.09 19.40 -15.16
CA LYS A 264 2.87 20.15 -15.43
C LYS A 264 1.78 19.76 -14.43
N PHE A 265 1.15 20.74 -13.83
CA PHE A 265 -0.06 20.62 -13.03
C PHE A 265 -1.17 21.45 -13.70
N GLU A 266 -2.25 20.80 -14.07
CA GLU A 266 -3.41 21.51 -14.62
C GLU A 266 -4.10 22.36 -13.55
N ASN A 267 -4.65 23.50 -13.95
CA ASN A 267 -5.36 24.40 -13.06
C ASN A 267 -6.85 23.98 -12.94
N ASN A 268 -7.09 22.77 -12.43
CA ASN A 268 -8.44 22.24 -12.21
C ASN A 268 -8.72 22.14 -10.70
N SER A 269 -10.01 22.22 -10.34
CA SER A 269 -10.45 22.12 -8.94
C SER A 269 -10.37 20.69 -8.38
N TYR A 270 -10.52 20.56 -7.07
CA TYR A 270 -10.67 19.26 -6.39
C TYR A 270 -11.84 18.45 -6.95
N GLU A 271 -12.99 19.10 -7.12
CA GLU A 271 -14.22 18.47 -7.64
C GLU A 271 -14.06 17.99 -9.08
N TYR A 272 -13.29 18.70 -9.91
CA TYR A 272 -12.99 18.24 -11.26
C TYR A 272 -12.34 16.87 -11.27
N TYR A 273 -11.29 16.69 -10.44
CA TYR A 273 -10.60 15.41 -10.34
C TYR A 273 -11.46 14.34 -9.65
N LEU A 274 -12.20 14.71 -8.62
CA LEU A 274 -13.09 13.79 -7.89
C LEU A 274 -14.19 13.23 -8.78
N ASN A 275 -14.83 14.07 -9.59
CA ASN A 275 -15.88 13.66 -10.53
C ASN A 275 -15.36 12.71 -11.63
N ARG A 276 -14.07 12.73 -11.93
CA ARG A 276 -13.41 11.79 -12.85
C ARG A 276 -13.00 10.49 -12.19
N HIS A 277 -12.69 10.55 -10.88
CA HIS A 277 -12.29 9.41 -10.08
C HIS A 277 -13.48 8.53 -9.67
N ILE A 278 -14.54 9.13 -9.13
CA ILE A 278 -15.69 8.42 -8.56
C ILE A 278 -16.27 7.36 -9.51
N PRO A 279 -16.56 7.61 -10.79
CA PRO A 279 -17.15 6.60 -11.67
C PRO A 279 -16.29 5.34 -11.79
N LEU A 280 -14.95 5.49 -11.81
CA LEU A 280 -14.02 4.36 -11.94
C LEU A 280 -13.89 3.57 -10.63
N HIS A 281 -13.87 4.25 -9.49
CA HIS A 281 -13.77 3.61 -8.19
C HIS A 281 -15.09 2.95 -7.79
N SER A 282 -16.19 3.68 -7.92
CA SER A 282 -17.54 3.26 -7.54
C SER A 282 -18.03 2.07 -8.40
N ALA A 283 -17.67 2.02 -9.69
CA ALA A 283 -17.99 0.88 -10.55
C ALA A 283 -17.39 -0.44 -10.01
N LEU A 284 -16.12 -0.40 -9.54
CA LEU A 284 -15.50 -1.56 -8.90
C LEU A 284 -16.14 -1.85 -7.53
N TYR A 285 -16.44 -0.81 -6.76
CA TYR A 285 -16.98 -0.97 -5.42
C TYR A 285 -18.37 -1.62 -5.43
N HIS A 286 -19.26 -1.18 -6.34
CA HIS A 286 -20.63 -1.69 -6.47
C HIS A 286 -20.78 -2.88 -7.43
N SER A 287 -19.68 -3.41 -7.98
CA SER A 287 -19.77 -4.58 -8.86
C SER A 287 -20.23 -5.86 -8.14
N ALA A 288 -20.15 -5.89 -6.80
CA ALA A 288 -20.78 -6.88 -5.93
C ALA A 288 -21.19 -6.24 -4.62
N GLU A 289 -22.28 -6.74 -4.02
CA GLU A 289 -22.82 -6.23 -2.76
C GLU A 289 -23.13 -7.38 -1.80
N LEU A 290 -22.94 -7.12 -0.51
CA LEU A 290 -23.40 -7.97 0.60
C LEU A 290 -24.41 -7.17 1.41
N ASN A 291 -25.64 -7.68 1.51
CA ASN A 291 -26.74 -7.08 2.25
C ASN A 291 -27.20 -8.03 3.35
N LEU A 292 -26.77 -7.79 4.57
CA LEU A 292 -27.16 -8.56 5.76
C LEU A 292 -28.09 -7.78 6.68
N PHE A 293 -28.67 -6.77 6.22
CA PHE A 293 -29.22 -5.56 6.78
C PHE A 293 -29.97 -5.71 8.10
N GLU A 294 -29.46 -5.04 9.13
CA GLU A 294 -30.17 -4.50 10.30
C GLU A 294 -29.63 -3.08 10.51
N ASN A 295 -30.43 -2.06 10.23
CA ASN A 295 -30.04 -0.68 10.53
C ASN A 295 -30.13 -0.43 12.04
N ASN A 296 -29.00 -0.40 12.71
CA ASN A 296 -28.93 -0.24 14.17
C ASN A 296 -28.62 1.21 14.62
N ASP A 297 -28.42 2.15 13.71
CA ASP A 297 -28.02 3.54 14.04
C ASP A 297 -26.78 3.65 14.97
N LEU A 298 -25.96 2.60 15.05
CA LEU A 298 -24.82 2.53 15.94
C LEU A 298 -23.55 3.07 15.27
N SER A 299 -22.66 3.67 16.04
CA SER A 299 -21.31 4.01 15.62
C SER A 299 -20.45 2.74 15.43
N ASN A 300 -19.32 2.85 14.74
CA ASN A 300 -18.41 1.71 14.57
C ASN A 300 -17.91 1.19 15.92
N GLU A 301 -17.62 2.09 16.87
CA GLU A 301 -17.18 1.74 18.22
C GLU A 301 -18.27 0.96 18.99
N GLU A 302 -19.52 1.39 18.87
CA GLU A 302 -20.67 0.70 19.50
C GLU A 302 -20.91 -0.67 18.88
N LEU A 303 -20.78 -0.81 17.55
CA LEU A 303 -20.87 -2.10 16.86
C LEU A 303 -19.76 -3.06 17.32
N MET A 304 -18.54 -2.57 17.49
CA MET A 304 -17.41 -3.36 17.99
C MET A 304 -17.65 -3.81 19.45
N LEU A 305 -18.08 -2.89 20.32
CA LEU A 305 -18.41 -3.22 21.73
C LEU A 305 -19.52 -4.28 21.82
N LYS A 306 -20.54 -4.17 20.96
CA LYS A 306 -21.63 -5.16 20.90
C LYS A 306 -21.12 -6.54 20.46
N ALA A 307 -20.17 -6.60 19.52
CA ALA A 307 -19.53 -7.85 19.10
C ALA A 307 -18.74 -8.51 20.23
N TYR A 308 -18.00 -7.75 21.03
CA TYR A 308 -17.28 -8.27 22.20
C TYR A 308 -18.20 -8.80 23.31
N SER A 309 -19.41 -8.31 23.42
CA SER A 309 -20.38 -8.76 24.45
C SER A 309 -21.15 -10.02 24.06
N GLY A 310 -20.96 -10.57 22.86
CA GLY A 310 -21.68 -11.78 22.44
C GLY A 310 -21.74 -11.98 20.91
N LYS A 311 -22.94 -11.92 20.33
CA LYS A 311 -23.16 -12.12 18.90
C LYS A 311 -22.80 -10.85 18.11
N SER A 312 -21.92 -10.99 17.11
CA SER A 312 -21.59 -9.90 16.20
C SER A 312 -22.83 -9.41 15.44
N PRO A 313 -23.09 -8.09 15.40
CA PRO A 313 -24.16 -7.53 14.59
C PRO A 313 -23.92 -7.75 13.10
N ASN A 314 -24.98 -8.03 12.34
CA ASN A 314 -24.91 -8.19 10.89
C ASN A 314 -24.31 -6.95 10.19
N GLU A 315 -24.64 -5.76 10.69
CA GLU A 315 -24.07 -4.50 10.19
C GLU A 315 -22.54 -4.45 10.33
N LEU A 316 -21.96 -4.98 11.42
CA LEU A 316 -20.50 -5.05 11.57
C LEU A 316 -19.87 -5.99 10.54
N ILE A 317 -20.48 -7.15 10.31
CA ILE A 317 -20.02 -8.12 9.33
C ILE A 317 -20.05 -7.50 7.92
N GLU A 318 -21.13 -6.84 7.58
CA GLU A 318 -21.28 -6.14 6.30
C GLU A 318 -20.26 -5.00 6.14
N LYS A 319 -20.02 -4.18 7.17
CA LYS A 319 -19.00 -3.12 7.15
C LYS A 319 -17.59 -3.68 7.00
N LEU A 320 -17.25 -4.79 7.66
CA LEU A 320 -15.95 -5.45 7.52
C LEU A 320 -15.75 -6.01 6.10
N TRP A 321 -16.78 -6.61 5.50
CA TRP A 321 -16.74 -7.07 4.12
C TRP A 321 -16.54 -5.90 3.15
N ARG A 322 -17.30 -4.81 3.29
CA ARG A 322 -17.18 -3.59 2.48
C ARG A 322 -15.80 -2.95 2.63
N TYR A 323 -15.26 -2.92 3.85
CA TYR A 323 -13.93 -2.36 4.10
C TYR A 323 -12.81 -3.22 3.50
N GLY A 324 -12.86 -4.53 3.64
CA GLY A 324 -11.93 -5.44 2.98
C GLY A 324 -11.93 -5.27 1.45
N ARG A 325 -13.13 -5.17 0.85
CA ARG A 325 -13.33 -4.89 -0.56
C ARG A 325 -12.72 -3.53 -0.96
N TYR A 326 -13.00 -2.48 -0.19
CA TYR A 326 -12.43 -1.15 -0.38
C TYR A 326 -10.89 -1.17 -0.38
N LEU A 327 -10.29 -1.83 0.61
CA LEU A 327 -8.82 -1.94 0.72
C LEU A 327 -8.23 -2.64 -0.50
N PHE A 328 -8.84 -3.75 -0.92
CA PHE A 328 -8.38 -4.49 -2.10
C PHE A 328 -8.48 -3.65 -3.37
N ILE A 329 -9.63 -3.02 -3.62
CA ILE A 329 -9.84 -2.12 -4.77
C ILE A 329 -8.83 -0.96 -4.75
N SER A 330 -8.66 -0.28 -3.60
CA SER A 330 -7.75 0.85 -3.47
C SER A 330 -6.28 0.46 -3.60
N GLY A 331 -5.92 -0.77 -3.21
CA GLY A 331 -4.54 -1.28 -3.25
C GLY A 331 -4.18 -2.07 -4.50
N SER A 332 -5.13 -2.30 -5.42
CA SER A 332 -4.93 -3.15 -6.60
C SER A 332 -5.20 -2.43 -7.92
N SER A 333 -4.42 -2.79 -8.94
CA SER A 333 -4.60 -2.38 -10.33
C SER A 333 -4.26 -3.57 -11.23
N LYS A 334 -4.96 -3.72 -12.34
CA LYS A 334 -4.70 -4.81 -13.31
C LYS A 334 -3.25 -4.81 -13.85
N ASP A 335 -2.66 -3.62 -13.98
CA ASP A 335 -1.30 -3.42 -14.48
C ASP A 335 -0.29 -3.20 -13.32
N GLY A 336 -0.67 -3.50 -12.09
CA GLY A 336 0.13 -3.30 -10.89
C GLY A 336 0.89 -4.56 -10.47
N PHE A 337 1.52 -4.48 -9.29
CA PHE A 337 2.02 -5.66 -8.60
C PHE A 337 0.92 -6.30 -7.75
N PRO A 338 1.05 -7.60 -7.40
CA PRO A 338 0.08 -8.24 -6.52
C PRO A 338 -0.10 -7.49 -5.20
N PHE A 339 -1.36 -7.42 -4.75
CA PHE A 339 -1.71 -6.86 -3.46
C PHE A 339 -0.99 -7.63 -2.34
N SER A 340 -0.16 -6.96 -1.55
CA SER A 340 0.60 -7.57 -0.46
C SER A 340 -0.11 -7.41 0.88
N MET A 341 0.44 -8.02 1.95
CA MET A 341 -0.10 -7.95 3.32
C MET A 341 -0.36 -6.53 3.84
N TYR A 342 0.40 -5.55 3.36
CA TYR A 342 0.25 -4.13 3.74
C TYR A 342 -0.38 -3.28 2.64
N GLY A 343 -0.85 -3.92 1.55
CA GLY A 343 -1.33 -3.19 0.38
C GLY A 343 -0.28 -2.19 -0.12
N LEU A 344 -0.71 -0.93 -0.29
CA LEU A 344 0.15 0.18 -0.71
C LEU A 344 0.64 1.07 0.45
N TRP A 345 0.35 0.73 1.72
CA TRP A 345 0.42 1.72 2.81
C TRP A 345 1.41 1.35 3.90
N CYS A 346 2.51 0.69 3.53
CA CYS A 346 3.56 0.33 4.47
C CYS A 346 4.44 1.53 4.80
N GLY A 347 4.59 1.84 6.08
CA GLY A 347 5.47 2.89 6.59
C GLY A 347 6.78 2.38 7.17
N ASP A 348 6.99 1.08 7.28
CA ASP A 348 8.23 0.49 7.78
C ASP A 348 9.19 0.16 6.63
N TYR A 349 10.49 0.43 6.81
CA TYR A 349 11.55 0.11 5.84
C TYR A 349 11.87 -1.39 5.77
N LYS A 350 11.55 -2.14 6.82
CA LYS A 350 11.67 -3.60 6.90
C LYS A 350 10.40 -4.23 7.50
N ALA A 351 9.30 -4.09 6.78
CA ALA A 351 8.05 -4.65 7.24
C ALA A 351 8.06 -6.18 7.22
N VAL A 352 7.64 -6.79 8.33
CA VAL A 352 7.55 -8.24 8.47
C VAL A 352 6.50 -8.78 7.51
N TRP A 353 6.85 -9.82 6.72
CA TRP A 353 5.94 -10.46 5.76
C TRP A 353 5.39 -9.55 4.66
N SER A 354 6.11 -8.50 4.29
CA SER A 354 5.67 -7.56 3.24
C SER A 354 5.83 -8.07 1.80
N HIS A 355 6.47 -9.22 1.61
CA HIS A 355 6.67 -9.88 0.32
C HIS A 355 5.45 -10.71 -0.09
N ASN A 356 5.43 -11.18 -1.34
CA ASN A 356 4.37 -12.08 -1.84
C ASN A 356 4.59 -13.48 -1.27
N MET A 357 3.78 -13.83 -0.28
CA MET A 357 3.86 -15.11 0.43
C MET A 357 2.95 -16.14 -0.25
N ALA A 358 3.54 -16.99 -1.09
CA ALA A 358 2.84 -18.01 -1.87
C ALA A 358 2.59 -19.33 -1.09
N ASN A 359 2.75 -19.31 0.21
CA ASN A 359 2.43 -20.45 1.08
C ASN A 359 1.02 -20.36 1.72
N GLU A 360 0.32 -19.23 1.55
CA GLU A 360 -1.06 -19.01 1.99
C GLU A 360 -1.54 -17.60 1.62
N ASN A 361 -0.82 -16.58 2.09
CA ASN A 361 -1.33 -15.21 2.19
C ASN A 361 -1.75 -14.63 0.84
N ILE A 362 -0.91 -14.77 -0.20
CA ILE A 362 -1.23 -14.22 -1.51
C ILE A 362 -2.46 -14.91 -2.12
N GLN A 363 -2.57 -16.21 -1.97
CA GLN A 363 -3.71 -16.98 -2.46
C GLN A 363 -5.00 -16.54 -1.76
N MET A 364 -4.96 -16.40 -0.43
CA MET A 364 -6.14 -16.03 0.35
C MET A 364 -6.59 -14.60 0.09
N MET A 365 -5.65 -13.66 -0.12
CA MET A 365 -5.98 -12.27 -0.46
C MET A 365 -6.70 -12.16 -1.80
N TYR A 366 -6.43 -13.06 -2.75
CA TYR A 366 -7.08 -13.07 -4.08
C TYR A 366 -8.27 -14.04 -4.20
N TRP A 367 -8.53 -14.85 -3.19
CA TRP A 367 -9.56 -15.90 -3.26
C TRP A 367 -10.96 -15.37 -3.53
N HIS A 368 -11.26 -14.16 -3.05
CA HIS A 368 -12.57 -13.53 -3.19
C HIS A 368 -12.77 -12.79 -4.51
N THR A 369 -11.73 -12.59 -5.33
CA THR A 369 -11.77 -11.65 -6.47
C THR A 369 -12.80 -12.04 -7.53
N ASN A 370 -12.84 -13.31 -7.93
CA ASN A 370 -13.76 -13.76 -8.98
C ASN A 370 -15.22 -13.70 -8.51
N ILE A 371 -15.55 -14.25 -7.32
CA ILE A 371 -16.90 -14.18 -6.78
C ILE A 371 -17.33 -12.75 -6.43
N GLY A 372 -16.36 -11.88 -6.16
CA GLY A 372 -16.57 -10.47 -5.85
C GLY A 372 -16.64 -9.56 -7.07
N ASN A 373 -16.67 -10.12 -8.31
CA ASN A 373 -16.67 -9.38 -9.56
C ASN A 373 -15.51 -8.37 -9.66
N LEU A 374 -14.29 -8.82 -9.28
CA LEU A 374 -13.02 -8.07 -9.31
C LEU A 374 -11.96 -8.84 -10.11
N GLU A 375 -12.37 -9.69 -11.04
CA GLU A 375 -11.49 -10.54 -11.86
C GLU A 375 -10.49 -9.72 -12.67
N GLU A 376 -10.85 -8.52 -13.10
CA GLU A 376 -9.91 -7.60 -13.76
C GLU A 376 -8.67 -7.31 -12.89
N LEU A 377 -8.84 -7.16 -11.56
CA LEU A 377 -7.76 -6.91 -10.63
C LEU A 377 -6.92 -8.18 -10.35
N ASN A 378 -7.46 -9.35 -10.66
CA ASN A 378 -6.75 -10.61 -10.51
C ASN A 378 -5.58 -10.75 -11.51
N LYS A 379 -5.65 -10.05 -12.64
CA LYS A 379 -4.59 -10.06 -13.67
C LYS A 379 -3.21 -9.71 -13.09
N ALA A 380 -3.14 -8.77 -12.16
CA ALA A 380 -1.89 -8.41 -11.50
C ALA A 380 -1.20 -9.62 -10.83
N LEU A 381 -1.97 -10.55 -10.24
CA LEU A 381 -1.45 -11.78 -9.66
C LEU A 381 -0.99 -12.76 -10.76
N LEU A 382 -1.85 -13.00 -11.74
CA LEU A 382 -1.62 -13.99 -12.80
C LEU A 382 -0.38 -13.61 -13.63
N ASP A 383 -0.33 -12.39 -14.13
CA ASP A 383 0.79 -11.87 -14.92
C ASP A 383 2.11 -11.83 -14.13
N TYR A 384 2.04 -11.55 -12.83
CA TYR A 384 3.22 -11.57 -11.96
C TYR A 384 3.90 -12.93 -11.95
N TYR A 385 3.16 -14.02 -11.78
CA TYR A 385 3.74 -15.37 -11.71
C TYR A 385 4.13 -15.90 -13.10
N ILE A 386 3.34 -15.64 -14.14
CA ILE A 386 3.68 -16.02 -15.53
C ILE A 386 5.01 -15.36 -15.96
N SER A 387 5.19 -14.09 -15.69
CA SER A 387 6.42 -13.37 -16.06
C SER A 387 7.70 -13.87 -15.38
N ARG A 388 7.61 -14.88 -14.51
CA ARG A 388 8.72 -15.46 -13.73
C ARG A 388 8.88 -16.96 -13.90
N LEU A 389 8.20 -17.57 -14.87
CA LEU A 389 8.22 -19.01 -15.09
C LEU A 389 9.65 -19.53 -15.29
N ASP A 390 10.49 -18.86 -16.09
CA ASP A 390 11.89 -19.24 -16.29
C ASP A 390 12.66 -19.38 -14.96
N SER A 391 12.44 -18.46 -14.04
CA SER A 391 13.06 -18.51 -12.70
C SER A 391 12.52 -19.67 -11.85
N PHE A 392 11.24 -20.00 -12.00
CA PHE A 392 10.62 -21.11 -11.28
C PHE A 392 11.01 -22.47 -11.85
N GLU A 393 11.24 -22.57 -13.15
CA GLU A 393 11.84 -23.75 -13.79
C GLU A 393 13.29 -23.94 -13.33
N GLU A 394 14.08 -22.87 -13.28
CA GLU A 394 15.42 -22.89 -12.71
C GLU A 394 15.40 -23.40 -11.25
N CYS A 395 14.46 -22.94 -10.44
CA CYS A 395 14.30 -23.41 -9.07
C CYS A 395 14.00 -24.91 -9.01
N ALA A 396 13.05 -25.43 -9.79
CA ALA A 396 12.73 -26.85 -9.81
C ALA A 396 13.95 -27.71 -10.21
N LYS A 397 14.68 -27.25 -11.23
CA LYS A 397 15.87 -27.97 -11.74
C LYS A 397 17.00 -27.95 -10.72
N LYS A 398 17.37 -26.79 -10.20
CA LYS A 398 18.56 -26.63 -9.35
C LYS A 398 18.37 -27.05 -7.90
N LEU A 399 17.15 -26.96 -7.36
CA LEU A 399 16.86 -27.43 -6.01
C LEU A 399 16.55 -28.91 -5.94
N TYR A 400 15.81 -29.43 -6.94
CA TYR A 400 15.21 -30.77 -6.87
C TYR A 400 15.62 -31.71 -8.03
N GLY A 401 16.31 -31.21 -9.07
CA GLY A 401 16.66 -31.98 -10.25
C GLY A 401 15.43 -32.42 -11.05
N CYS A 402 14.33 -31.66 -10.97
CA CYS A 402 13.06 -31.97 -11.60
C CYS A 402 12.74 -31.02 -12.74
N ASN A 403 11.97 -31.51 -13.73
CA ASN A 403 11.30 -30.66 -14.70
C ASN A 403 10.03 -30.06 -14.07
N GLY A 404 9.51 -28.99 -14.67
CA GLY A 404 8.37 -28.23 -14.17
C GLY A 404 8.79 -27.02 -13.35
N ILE A 405 7.93 -26.52 -12.48
CA ILE A 405 8.16 -25.28 -11.75
C ILE A 405 8.17 -25.50 -10.23
N PHE A 406 9.04 -24.77 -9.56
CA PHE A 406 8.99 -24.59 -8.10
C PHE A 406 8.88 -23.09 -7.79
N ILE A 407 7.76 -22.69 -7.22
CA ILE A 407 7.50 -21.32 -6.79
C ILE A 407 7.95 -21.18 -5.33
N PRO A 408 8.96 -20.36 -5.02
CA PRO A 408 9.37 -20.11 -3.64
C PRO A 408 8.20 -19.60 -2.80
N ALA A 409 8.15 -19.99 -1.53
CA ALA A 409 7.11 -19.54 -0.61
C ALA A 409 7.04 -18.01 -0.45
N GLY A 410 8.15 -17.30 -0.70
CA GLY A 410 8.20 -15.86 -0.69
C GLY A 410 8.94 -15.30 -1.90
N THR A 411 8.32 -14.38 -2.62
CA THR A 411 8.91 -13.65 -3.75
C THR A 411 8.69 -12.16 -3.59
N THR A 412 9.52 -11.35 -4.27
CA THR A 412 9.31 -9.90 -4.40
C THR A 412 9.44 -9.48 -5.86
N PRO A 413 9.01 -8.28 -6.25
CA PRO A 413 9.15 -7.83 -7.63
C PRO A 413 10.55 -7.97 -8.21
N ASN A 414 11.58 -7.84 -7.37
CA ASN A 414 13.00 -7.89 -7.78
C ASN A 414 13.70 -9.22 -7.43
N MET A 415 13.00 -10.16 -6.76
CA MET A 415 13.59 -11.43 -6.29
C MET A 415 12.59 -12.58 -6.47
N PRO A 416 12.64 -13.28 -7.64
CA PRO A 416 11.82 -14.45 -7.90
C PRO A 416 12.42 -15.75 -7.31
N LEU A 417 13.71 -15.75 -6.96
CA LEU A 417 14.42 -16.90 -6.42
C LEU A 417 14.23 -17.01 -4.90
N PRO A 418 14.57 -18.17 -4.27
CA PRO A 418 14.51 -18.30 -2.80
C PRO A 418 15.29 -17.19 -2.10
N CYS A 419 14.65 -16.49 -1.18
CA CYS A 419 15.24 -15.36 -0.45
C CYS A 419 15.08 -15.46 1.08
N GLN A 420 14.69 -16.62 1.55
CA GLN A 420 14.57 -16.97 2.97
C GLN A 420 15.07 -18.39 3.17
N LEU A 421 16.32 -18.51 3.66
CA LEU A 421 17.00 -19.80 3.83
C LEU A 421 16.63 -20.43 5.18
N VAL A 422 15.36 -20.82 5.29
CA VAL A 422 14.84 -21.58 6.44
C VAL A 422 14.08 -22.82 5.94
N PRO A 423 14.19 -23.97 6.62
CA PRO A 423 13.64 -25.23 6.13
C PRO A 423 12.17 -25.19 5.75
N VAL A 424 11.34 -24.59 6.57
CA VAL A 424 9.89 -24.49 6.33
C VAL A 424 9.53 -23.73 5.04
N ILE A 425 10.42 -22.83 4.59
CA ILE A 425 10.24 -22.07 3.35
C ILE A 425 10.83 -22.82 2.16
N ILE A 426 12.04 -23.37 2.30
CA ILE A 426 12.74 -24.10 1.22
C ILE A 426 12.02 -25.40 0.86
N ASN A 427 11.47 -26.11 1.85
CA ASN A 427 10.77 -27.37 1.62
C ASN A 427 9.28 -27.20 1.26
N TRP A 428 8.78 -25.97 1.12
CA TRP A 428 7.39 -25.72 0.73
C TRP A 428 7.18 -25.94 -0.76
N THR A 429 6.53 -27.03 -1.15
CA THR A 429 6.29 -27.42 -2.55
C THR A 429 4.87 -27.15 -3.06
N GLY A 430 3.97 -26.68 -2.19
CA GLY A 430 2.54 -26.53 -2.51
C GLY A 430 2.16 -25.27 -3.29
N ALA A 431 3.08 -24.30 -3.46
CA ALA A 431 2.75 -22.99 -4.01
C ALA A 431 2.20 -23.04 -5.44
N ALA A 432 2.86 -23.78 -6.33
CA ALA A 432 2.47 -23.88 -7.74
C ALA A 432 1.07 -24.49 -7.91
N GLY A 433 0.81 -25.63 -7.26
CA GLY A 433 -0.50 -26.29 -7.34
C GLY A 433 -1.63 -25.45 -6.73
N TRP A 434 -1.34 -24.68 -5.68
CA TRP A 434 -2.34 -23.78 -5.08
C TRP A 434 -2.61 -22.56 -5.97
N LEU A 435 -1.57 -21.94 -6.53
CA LEU A 435 -1.72 -20.81 -7.46
C LEU A 435 -2.42 -21.23 -8.77
N ALA A 436 -2.16 -22.43 -9.28
CA ALA A 436 -2.85 -22.96 -10.46
C ALA A 436 -4.39 -22.94 -10.32
N GLN A 437 -4.92 -23.05 -9.08
CA GLN A 437 -6.36 -22.93 -8.85
C GLN A 437 -6.88 -21.50 -9.15
N HIS A 438 -6.07 -20.45 -8.96
CA HIS A 438 -6.47 -19.08 -9.31
C HIS A 438 -6.61 -18.91 -10.82
N TYR A 439 -5.72 -19.50 -11.63
CA TYR A 439 -5.79 -19.51 -13.10
C TYR A 439 -7.04 -20.24 -13.58
N TYR A 440 -7.28 -21.45 -13.06
CA TYR A 440 -8.46 -22.22 -13.41
C TYR A 440 -9.76 -21.52 -13.01
N LYS A 441 -9.82 -20.91 -11.81
CA LYS A 441 -10.98 -20.15 -11.36
C LYS A 441 -11.19 -18.90 -12.21
N TYR A 442 -10.11 -18.17 -12.55
CA TYR A 442 -10.21 -17.04 -13.45
C TYR A 442 -10.87 -17.44 -14.78
N TYR A 443 -10.36 -18.49 -15.42
CA TYR A 443 -10.99 -19.07 -16.61
C TYR A 443 -12.47 -19.44 -16.39
N SER A 444 -12.79 -20.10 -15.29
CA SER A 444 -14.14 -20.57 -15.01
C SER A 444 -15.16 -19.45 -14.86
N TYR A 445 -14.72 -18.27 -14.39
CA TYR A 445 -15.57 -17.08 -14.23
C TYR A 445 -15.62 -16.20 -15.48
N THR A 446 -14.54 -16.10 -16.23
CA THR A 446 -14.40 -15.14 -17.34
C THR A 446 -14.56 -15.79 -18.71
N GLY A 447 -14.33 -17.11 -18.84
CA GLY A 447 -14.19 -17.80 -20.13
C GLY A 447 -12.89 -17.50 -20.86
N ASP A 448 -12.00 -16.70 -20.30
CA ASP A 448 -10.70 -16.33 -20.89
C ASP A 448 -9.71 -17.51 -20.76
N SER A 449 -9.47 -18.19 -21.87
CA SER A 449 -8.61 -19.38 -21.93
C SER A 449 -7.11 -19.05 -22.05
N GLU A 450 -6.72 -17.79 -22.21
CA GLU A 450 -5.32 -17.39 -22.39
C GLU A 450 -4.46 -17.86 -21.19
N TYR A 451 -4.98 -17.69 -19.99
CA TYR A 451 -4.27 -18.10 -18.76
C TYR A 451 -4.29 -19.61 -18.48
N LEU A 452 -5.02 -20.42 -19.24
CA LEU A 452 -4.95 -21.89 -19.11
C LEU A 452 -3.80 -22.49 -19.92
N HIS A 453 -3.34 -21.78 -20.94
CA HIS A 453 -2.31 -22.26 -21.89
C HIS A 453 -0.91 -21.73 -21.57
N SER A 454 -0.82 -20.78 -20.62
CA SER A 454 0.44 -20.20 -20.15
C SER A 454 0.97 -20.96 -18.93
#